data_dfd236ce8a452a266d548cce18b06f2c
#
_entry.id   dfd236ce8a452a266d548cce18b06f2c
#
_cell.length_a   1.000
_cell.length_b   1.000
_cell.length_c   1.000
_cell.angle_alpha   90.00
_cell.angle_beta   90.00
_cell.angle_gamma   90.00
#
_symmetry.space_group_name_H-M   'P 1'
#
loop_
_entity.id
_entity.type
_entity.pdbx_description
1 polymer ?
#
loop_
_entity_poly.entity_id
_entity_poly.type
_entity_poly.pdbx_seq_one_letter_code
_entity_poly.pdbx_strand_id
1 'polypeptide(L)'
;TLSSVLLVVASALALVAVAPNATGPLVWPCIAVDPVVAPVAAVLLLVSAVLVWRGRALGVILGASVLAAVAVVALTELVVLPALDGTLGWSDLSTEEADWQFIILLSAAVPAVATLVFALGAQAVLRRRAPLPTEADRERLRSVLRSAGDGTFAHMATWRGNSYWFGEDGSAVAYRVRDGVAFTVGDPITKNPAAAVRAFAAFCNSGGWTPAFYSVHDDAAAALQTAGWARMPVGTDSVIDVPDFTLSGRSRQDLRTAVNRAGREGLSASWTSYADVAPHLRAQIETLCAGWVDGRQLPEMGFTLGGLNELIDPEVRLMVAVDAEDRVHVVTSWLPRYRDGVLVGWTLDVMRRDPKAMPGAM
;
A
#
# COMPACT_ATOMS: atom_id res chain seq x y z
N THR A 1 11.52 -16.87 10.51
CA THR A 1 10.59 -15.71 10.39
C THR A 1 9.71 -15.62 11.65
N LEU A 2 9.10 -14.44 11.91
CA LEU A 2 8.16 -14.26 13.03
C LEU A 2 7.01 -15.29 12.98
N SER A 3 6.46 -15.52 11.80
CA SER A 3 5.41 -16.52 11.60
C SER A 3 5.87 -17.93 11.98
N SER A 4 7.14 -18.26 11.75
CA SER A 4 7.70 -19.56 12.11
C SER A 4 7.76 -19.77 13.62
N VAL A 5 8.08 -18.74 14.42
CA VAL A 5 8.08 -18.81 15.89
C VAL A 5 6.65 -19.12 16.37
N LEU A 6 5.65 -18.40 15.86
CA LEU A 6 4.26 -18.62 16.24
C LEU A 6 3.77 -20.04 15.87
N LEU A 7 4.17 -20.54 14.71
CA LEU A 7 3.82 -21.90 14.26
C LEU A 7 4.43 -22.98 15.15
N VAL A 8 5.68 -22.81 15.58
CA VAL A 8 6.36 -23.77 16.48
C VAL A 8 5.63 -23.82 17.84
N VAL A 9 5.35 -22.66 18.44
CA VAL A 9 4.64 -22.62 19.74
C VAL A 9 3.20 -23.12 19.61
N ALA A 10 2.51 -22.77 18.53
CA ALA A 10 1.16 -23.27 18.26
C ALA A 10 1.13 -24.80 18.13
N SER A 11 2.13 -25.37 17.44
CA SER A 11 2.26 -26.83 17.28
C SER A 11 2.53 -27.53 18.63
N ALA A 12 3.36 -26.93 19.49
CA ALA A 12 3.64 -27.48 20.81
C ALA A 12 2.38 -27.47 21.72
N LEU A 13 1.62 -26.36 21.71
CA LEU A 13 0.35 -26.27 22.43
C LEU A 13 -0.72 -27.25 21.91
N ALA A 14 -0.81 -27.40 20.59
CA ALA A 14 -1.72 -28.38 19.99
C ALA A 14 -1.32 -29.82 20.37
N LEU A 15 -0.03 -30.12 20.47
CA LEU A 15 0.46 -31.42 20.88
C LEU A 15 0.08 -31.74 22.35
N VAL A 16 0.19 -30.76 23.26
CA VAL A 16 -0.24 -30.91 24.65
C VAL A 16 -1.74 -31.18 24.75
N ALA A 17 -2.55 -30.55 23.92
CA ALA A 17 -3.99 -30.76 23.91
C ALA A 17 -4.42 -32.17 23.43
N VAL A 18 -3.64 -32.77 22.50
CA VAL A 18 -3.97 -34.10 21.92
C VAL A 18 -3.25 -35.24 22.64
N ALA A 19 -2.05 -34.97 23.14
CA ALA A 19 -1.20 -35.95 23.82
C ALA A 19 -0.60 -35.35 25.08
N PRO A 20 -1.36 -35.25 26.18
CA PRO A 20 -0.92 -34.57 27.41
C PRO A 20 0.28 -35.24 28.08
N ASN A 21 0.61 -36.47 27.72
CA ASN A 21 1.78 -37.20 28.22
C ASN A 21 3.02 -37.04 27.26
N ALA A 22 2.94 -36.22 26.23
CA ALA A 22 4.08 -35.96 25.37
C ALA A 22 5.18 -35.22 26.14
N THR A 23 6.43 -35.63 25.95
CA THR A 23 7.59 -35.07 26.63
C THR A 23 8.56 -34.45 25.62
N GLY A 24 9.24 -33.38 26.04
CA GLY A 24 10.27 -32.74 25.23
C GLY A 24 10.45 -31.26 25.56
N PRO A 25 11.62 -30.67 25.28
CA PRO A 25 11.98 -29.30 25.71
C PRO A 25 11.07 -28.20 25.16
N LEU A 26 10.39 -28.42 24.03
CA LEU A 26 9.43 -27.49 23.47
C LEU A 26 8.00 -27.70 24.00
N VAL A 27 7.73 -28.87 24.55
CA VAL A 27 6.40 -29.25 25.05
C VAL A 27 6.26 -28.91 26.53
N TRP A 28 7.32 -29.09 27.33
CA TRP A 28 7.29 -28.84 28.79
C TRP A 28 6.77 -27.45 29.20
N PRO A 29 7.15 -26.33 28.56
CA PRO A 29 6.59 -25.04 28.88
C PRO A 29 5.09 -24.93 28.62
N CYS A 30 4.57 -25.75 27.71
CA CYS A 30 3.16 -25.76 27.34
C CYS A 30 2.33 -26.70 28.26
N ILE A 31 2.96 -27.62 29.01
CA ILE A 31 2.26 -28.51 29.97
C ILE A 31 1.63 -27.71 31.10
N ALA A 32 2.22 -26.57 31.50
CA ALA A 32 1.66 -25.65 32.46
C ALA A 32 0.34 -24.99 32.02
N VAL A 33 0.04 -25.02 30.73
CA VAL A 33 -1.21 -24.47 30.17
C VAL A 33 -2.30 -25.54 30.26
N ASP A 34 -3.42 -25.19 30.88
CA ASP A 34 -4.57 -26.07 31.00
C ASP A 34 -4.93 -26.72 29.65
N PRO A 35 -5.12 -28.05 29.59
CA PRO A 35 -5.43 -28.77 28.36
C PRO A 35 -6.67 -28.27 27.60
N VAL A 36 -7.59 -27.59 28.28
CA VAL A 36 -8.78 -26.96 27.68
C VAL A 36 -8.41 -25.60 27.04
N VAL A 37 -7.45 -24.89 27.60
CA VAL A 37 -7.00 -23.57 27.12
C VAL A 37 -5.96 -23.69 26.01
N ALA A 38 -5.14 -24.71 26.04
CA ALA A 38 -4.07 -24.95 25.06
C ALA A 38 -4.55 -24.92 23.59
N PRO A 39 -5.65 -25.60 23.18
CA PRO A 39 -6.11 -25.53 21.80
C PRO A 39 -6.58 -24.14 21.38
N VAL A 40 -7.17 -23.37 22.30
CA VAL A 40 -7.58 -21.99 22.01
C VAL A 40 -6.35 -21.11 21.77
N ALA A 41 -5.34 -21.23 22.62
CA ALA A 41 -4.08 -20.52 22.44
C ALA A 41 -3.38 -20.91 21.12
N ALA A 42 -3.38 -22.19 20.76
CA ALA A 42 -2.83 -22.69 19.50
C ALA A 42 -3.55 -22.07 18.29
N VAL A 43 -4.87 -22.04 18.28
CA VAL A 43 -5.66 -21.41 17.21
C VAL A 43 -5.37 -19.90 17.11
N LEU A 44 -5.30 -19.20 18.23
CA LEU A 44 -4.98 -17.77 18.23
C LEU A 44 -3.57 -17.50 17.67
N LEU A 45 -2.59 -18.34 17.98
CA LEU A 45 -1.23 -18.23 17.43
C LEU A 45 -1.19 -18.55 15.92
N LEU A 46 -1.99 -19.52 15.44
CA LEU A 46 -2.12 -19.80 14.00
C LEU A 46 -2.75 -18.62 13.26
N VAL A 47 -3.83 -18.05 13.79
CA VAL A 47 -4.45 -16.83 13.23
C VAL A 47 -3.44 -15.68 13.22
N SER A 48 -2.71 -15.49 14.32
CA SER A 48 -1.65 -14.50 14.42
C SER A 48 -0.57 -14.72 13.36
N ALA A 49 -0.10 -15.96 13.15
CA ALA A 49 0.90 -16.29 12.15
C ALA A 49 0.46 -15.92 10.72
N VAL A 50 -0.80 -16.19 10.37
CA VAL A 50 -1.38 -15.79 9.07
C VAL A 50 -1.46 -14.27 8.95
N LEU A 51 -1.89 -13.57 10.00
CA LEU A 51 -1.97 -12.10 10.00
C LEU A 51 -0.59 -11.46 9.89
N VAL A 52 0.42 -11.99 10.59
CA VAL A 52 1.83 -11.55 10.48
C VAL A 52 2.37 -11.81 9.08
N TRP A 53 2.10 -12.99 8.50
CA TRP A 53 2.49 -13.30 7.14
C TRP A 53 1.89 -12.31 6.12
N ARG A 54 0.64 -11.88 6.37
CA ARG A 54 -0.05 -10.84 5.60
C ARG A 54 0.38 -9.40 5.96
N GLY A 55 1.40 -9.22 6.80
CA GLY A 55 1.90 -7.88 7.19
C GLY A 55 0.97 -7.08 8.11
N ARG A 56 -0.05 -7.69 8.70
CA ARG A 56 -1.03 -6.99 9.54
C ARG A 56 -0.52 -6.80 10.98
N ALA A 57 -0.51 -5.57 11.46
CA ALA A 57 -0.10 -5.23 12.83
C ALA A 57 -0.93 -5.95 13.91
N LEU A 58 -2.21 -6.24 13.63
CA LEU A 58 -3.07 -7.00 14.53
C LEU A 58 -2.51 -8.39 14.85
N GLY A 59 -1.91 -9.07 13.86
CA GLY A 59 -1.25 -10.36 14.07
C GLY A 59 -0.06 -10.26 15.03
N VAL A 60 0.70 -9.17 14.95
CA VAL A 60 1.82 -8.92 15.86
C VAL A 60 1.32 -8.73 17.30
N ILE A 61 0.29 -7.92 17.50
CA ILE A 61 -0.29 -7.65 18.81
C ILE A 61 -0.87 -8.94 19.42
N LEU A 62 -1.68 -9.66 18.64
CA LEU A 62 -2.30 -10.91 19.08
C LEU A 62 -1.23 -11.95 19.45
N GLY A 63 -0.22 -12.16 18.60
CA GLY A 63 0.86 -13.11 18.86
C GLY A 63 1.67 -12.76 20.10
N ALA A 64 2.05 -11.49 20.27
CA ALA A 64 2.76 -11.02 21.45
C ALA A 64 1.95 -11.23 22.73
N SER A 65 0.64 -10.94 22.70
CA SER A 65 -0.24 -11.11 23.86
C SER A 65 -0.37 -12.59 24.28
N VAL A 66 -0.57 -13.48 23.31
CA VAL A 66 -0.70 -14.92 23.59
C VAL A 66 0.63 -15.51 24.09
N LEU A 67 1.76 -15.17 23.44
CA LEU A 67 3.08 -15.62 23.87
C LEU A 67 3.43 -15.12 25.29
N ALA A 68 3.12 -13.86 25.58
CA ALA A 68 3.32 -13.29 26.91
C ALA A 68 2.46 -14.02 27.98
N ALA A 69 1.19 -14.30 27.67
CA ALA A 69 0.33 -15.05 28.55
C ALA A 69 0.87 -16.47 28.83
N VAL A 70 1.30 -17.19 27.81
CA VAL A 70 1.93 -18.52 27.95
C VAL A 70 3.22 -18.43 28.79
N ALA A 71 4.06 -17.41 28.55
CA ALA A 71 5.29 -17.21 29.33
C ALA A 71 4.99 -16.93 30.82
N VAL A 72 3.99 -16.10 31.11
CA VAL A 72 3.58 -15.79 32.49
C VAL A 72 3.06 -17.04 33.19
N VAL A 73 2.19 -17.82 32.55
CA VAL A 73 1.68 -19.08 33.11
C VAL A 73 2.82 -20.04 33.38
N ALA A 74 3.69 -20.29 32.38
CA ALA A 74 4.84 -21.18 32.53
C ALA A 74 5.77 -20.72 33.67
N LEU A 75 6.08 -19.43 33.79
CA LEU A 75 6.89 -18.88 34.87
C LEU A 75 6.24 -19.08 36.22
N THR A 76 4.93 -18.82 36.32
CA THR A 76 4.20 -18.96 37.58
C THR A 76 4.16 -20.41 38.03
N GLU A 77 3.74 -21.34 37.20
CA GLU A 77 3.56 -22.75 37.54
C GLU A 77 4.88 -23.49 37.72
N LEU A 78 5.91 -23.17 36.92
CA LEU A 78 7.17 -23.91 36.94
C LEU A 78 8.24 -23.31 37.85
N VAL A 79 8.12 -22.05 38.26
CA VAL A 79 9.14 -21.35 39.05
C VAL A 79 8.57 -20.72 40.29
N VAL A 80 7.52 -19.85 40.14
CA VAL A 80 7.03 -19.04 41.28
C VAL A 80 6.34 -19.89 42.35
N LEU A 81 5.41 -20.75 41.97
CA LEU A 81 4.70 -21.61 42.91
C LEU A 81 5.65 -22.60 43.61
N PRO A 82 6.52 -23.35 42.91
CA PRO A 82 7.50 -24.21 43.56
C PRO A 82 8.48 -23.48 44.49
N ALA A 83 8.84 -22.23 44.16
CA ALA A 83 9.69 -21.41 45.03
C ALA A 83 8.98 -20.97 46.29
N LEU A 84 7.67 -20.61 46.20
CA LEU A 84 6.85 -20.25 47.36
C LEU A 84 6.59 -21.43 48.30
N ASP A 85 6.35 -22.61 47.76
CA ASP A 85 6.08 -23.85 48.51
C ASP A 85 7.37 -24.50 49.05
N GLY A 86 8.54 -23.90 48.76
CA GLY A 86 9.85 -24.42 49.23
C GLY A 86 10.31 -25.70 48.53
N THR A 87 9.63 -26.10 47.45
CA THR A 87 10.01 -27.28 46.66
C THR A 87 11.14 -26.97 45.66
N LEU A 88 11.40 -25.69 45.39
CA LEU A 88 12.53 -25.20 44.59
C LEU A 88 13.67 -24.80 45.53
N GLY A 89 14.42 -25.77 46.06
CA GLY A 89 15.56 -25.51 46.92
C GLY A 89 16.84 -26.05 46.31
N TRP A 90 17.95 -25.32 46.43
CA TRP A 90 19.25 -25.67 45.84
C TRP A 90 20.25 -26.24 46.87
N SER A 91 19.91 -26.27 48.17
CA SER A 91 20.90 -26.47 49.24
C SER A 91 21.29 -27.91 49.52
N ASP A 92 20.46 -28.90 49.13
CA ASP A 92 20.74 -30.32 49.44
C ASP A 92 20.22 -31.27 48.34
N LEU A 93 20.31 -30.87 47.08
CA LEU A 93 19.79 -31.65 45.95
C LEU A 93 20.76 -32.80 45.57
N SER A 94 20.20 -33.98 45.36
CA SER A 94 20.90 -35.05 44.61
C SER A 94 21.17 -34.54 43.15
N THR A 95 22.15 -35.12 42.48
CA THR A 95 22.50 -34.77 41.10
C THR A 95 21.28 -34.86 40.16
N GLU A 96 20.42 -35.84 40.38
CA GLU A 96 19.24 -36.09 39.58
C GLU A 96 18.15 -35.02 39.80
N GLU A 97 17.97 -34.55 41.01
CA GLU A 97 17.05 -33.47 41.37
C GLU A 97 17.52 -32.10 40.82
N ALA A 98 18.84 -31.86 40.82
CA ALA A 98 19.45 -30.67 40.25
C ALA A 98 19.26 -30.61 38.73
N ASP A 99 19.39 -31.75 38.06
CA ASP A 99 19.18 -31.90 36.60
C ASP A 99 17.71 -31.60 36.24
N TRP A 100 16.75 -32.10 37.03
CA TRP A 100 15.32 -31.81 36.83
C TRP A 100 14.98 -30.32 37.04
N GLN A 101 15.51 -29.69 38.09
CA GLN A 101 15.29 -28.26 38.32
C GLN A 101 15.89 -27.41 37.22
N PHE A 102 17.08 -27.76 36.73
CA PHE A 102 17.68 -27.09 35.57
C PHE A 102 16.83 -27.22 34.29
N ILE A 103 16.26 -28.40 34.05
CA ILE A 103 15.36 -28.63 32.92
C ILE A 103 14.08 -27.80 33.07
N ILE A 104 13.49 -27.69 34.25
CA ILE A 104 12.31 -26.86 34.54
C ILE A 104 12.60 -25.38 34.27
N LEU A 105 13.73 -24.85 34.76
CA LEU A 105 14.13 -23.47 34.56
C LEU A 105 14.41 -23.19 33.06
N LEU A 106 15.09 -24.10 32.36
CA LEU A 106 15.33 -24.00 30.93
C LEU A 106 14.00 -23.99 30.17
N SER A 107 13.06 -24.82 30.55
CA SER A 107 11.72 -24.90 29.96
C SER A 107 10.90 -23.61 30.14
N ALA A 108 10.98 -22.99 31.31
CA ALA A 108 10.35 -21.70 31.57
C ALA A 108 10.99 -20.55 30.77
N ALA A 109 12.30 -20.65 30.44
CA ALA A 109 12.99 -19.66 29.65
C ALA A 109 12.57 -19.67 28.16
N VAL A 110 12.16 -20.82 27.61
CA VAL A 110 11.79 -20.95 26.18
C VAL A 110 10.68 -19.98 25.75
N PRO A 111 9.51 -19.91 26.41
CA PRO A 111 8.45 -18.96 26.00
C PRO A 111 8.87 -17.50 26.25
N ALA A 112 9.71 -17.23 27.26
CA ALA A 112 10.22 -15.88 27.49
C ALA A 112 11.15 -15.44 26.35
N VAL A 113 12.08 -16.32 25.91
CA VAL A 113 12.95 -16.08 24.75
C VAL A 113 12.12 -15.95 23.46
N ALA A 114 11.12 -16.81 23.25
CA ALA A 114 10.23 -16.73 22.11
C ALA A 114 9.48 -15.39 22.08
N THR A 115 8.99 -14.92 23.22
CA THR A 115 8.32 -13.61 23.37
C THR A 115 9.29 -12.47 23.05
N LEU A 116 10.52 -12.51 23.56
CA LEU A 116 11.54 -11.51 23.29
C LEU A 116 11.92 -11.46 21.80
N VAL A 117 12.21 -12.60 21.17
CA VAL A 117 12.53 -12.71 19.75
C VAL A 117 11.37 -12.21 18.90
N PHE A 118 10.13 -12.55 19.30
CA PHE A 118 8.93 -12.06 18.63
C PHE A 118 8.77 -10.54 18.80
N ALA A 119 8.97 -10.00 19.99
CA ALA A 119 8.87 -8.57 20.26
C ALA A 119 9.92 -7.75 19.49
N LEU A 120 11.17 -8.23 19.43
CA LEU A 120 12.23 -7.60 18.66
C LEU A 120 11.92 -7.62 17.15
N GLY A 121 11.42 -8.74 16.63
CA GLY A 121 11.01 -8.86 15.24
C GLY A 121 9.71 -8.10 14.93
N ALA A 122 8.84 -7.92 15.92
CA ALA A 122 7.58 -7.16 15.81
C ALA A 122 7.83 -5.69 15.44
N GLN A 123 8.90 -5.09 15.96
CA GLN A 123 9.28 -3.73 15.61
C GLN A 123 9.54 -3.57 14.10
N ALA A 124 10.12 -4.57 13.46
CA ALA A 124 10.36 -4.55 12.01
C ALA A 124 9.05 -4.61 11.21
N VAL A 125 8.04 -5.33 11.70
CA VAL A 125 6.71 -5.39 11.07
C VAL A 125 5.91 -4.11 11.31
N LEU A 126 6.00 -3.52 12.50
CA LEU A 126 5.31 -2.28 12.85
C LEU A 126 5.92 -1.06 12.17
N ARG A 127 7.24 -1.04 11.96
CA ARG A 127 7.95 -0.01 11.19
C ARG A 127 7.63 -0.04 9.69
N ARG A 128 6.93 -1.05 9.19
CA ARG A 128 6.55 -1.19 7.78
C ARG A 128 5.40 -0.28 7.33
N ARG A 129 4.98 0.68 8.15
CA ARG A 129 4.04 1.72 7.72
C ARG A 129 4.81 2.86 7.11
N ALA A 130 4.44 3.23 5.88
CA ALA A 130 4.96 4.43 5.26
C ALA A 130 4.57 5.66 6.09
N PRO A 131 5.48 6.63 6.29
CA PRO A 131 5.14 7.87 6.98
C PRO A 131 4.06 8.63 6.22
N LEU A 132 3.13 9.25 6.95
CA LEU A 132 2.16 10.15 6.34
C LEU A 132 2.87 11.45 5.96
N PRO A 133 2.66 11.98 4.75
CA PRO A 133 3.31 13.21 4.32
C PRO A 133 2.77 14.41 5.11
N THR A 134 3.68 15.31 5.47
CA THR A 134 3.38 16.63 6.03
C THR A 134 2.98 17.60 4.92
N GLU A 135 2.47 18.80 5.28
CA GLU A 135 2.21 19.84 4.28
C GLU A 135 3.50 20.34 3.61
N ALA A 136 4.60 20.41 4.37
CA ALA A 136 5.92 20.73 3.83
C ALA A 136 6.40 19.70 2.79
N ASP A 137 6.11 18.41 3.00
CA ASP A 137 6.42 17.34 2.03
C ASP A 137 5.61 17.52 0.74
N ARG A 138 4.34 17.89 0.86
CA ARG A 138 3.46 18.15 -0.31
C ARG A 138 3.96 19.34 -1.12
N GLU A 139 4.34 20.44 -0.46
CA GLU A 139 4.87 21.61 -1.14
C GLU A 139 6.23 21.32 -1.80
N ARG A 140 7.09 20.57 -1.11
CA ARG A 140 8.35 20.08 -1.68
C ARG A 140 8.11 19.24 -2.93
N LEU A 141 7.13 18.31 -2.88
CA LEU A 141 6.76 17.50 -4.05
C LEU A 141 6.29 18.38 -5.21
N ARG A 142 5.41 19.37 -4.97
CA ARG A 142 4.96 20.30 -6.03
C ARG A 142 6.12 21.05 -6.68
N SER A 143 7.10 21.45 -5.87
CA SER A 143 8.31 22.10 -6.39
C SER A 143 9.11 21.17 -7.31
N VAL A 144 9.30 19.90 -6.91
CA VAL A 144 9.98 18.89 -7.73
C VAL A 144 9.18 18.58 -9.02
N LEU A 145 7.85 18.45 -8.92
CA LEU A 145 6.98 18.26 -10.08
C LEU A 145 7.13 19.38 -11.11
N ARG A 146 7.17 20.64 -10.68
CA ARG A 146 7.37 21.76 -11.60
C ARG A 146 8.70 21.71 -12.33
N SER A 147 9.74 21.16 -11.71
CA SER A 147 11.07 21.07 -12.34
C SER A 147 11.25 19.86 -13.25
N ALA A 148 10.65 18.71 -12.91
CA ALA A 148 10.91 17.41 -13.54
C ALA A 148 9.68 16.50 -13.67
N GLY A 149 8.47 17.05 -13.56
CA GLY A 149 7.20 16.30 -13.57
C GLY A 149 6.59 16.15 -14.95
N ASP A 150 7.36 15.80 -15.97
CA ASP A 150 6.89 15.63 -17.35
C ASP A 150 6.42 14.19 -17.68
N GLY A 151 6.55 13.26 -16.74
CA GLY A 151 5.98 11.92 -16.87
C GLY A 151 4.44 11.94 -16.86
N THR A 152 3.81 10.99 -17.57
CA THR A 152 2.35 10.94 -17.70
C THR A 152 1.63 10.71 -16.37
N PHE A 153 2.25 10.02 -15.42
CA PHE A 153 1.71 9.78 -14.08
C PHE A 153 2.24 10.74 -13.02
N ALA A 154 3.13 11.69 -13.37
CA ALA A 154 3.86 12.49 -12.39
C ALA A 154 2.92 13.27 -11.46
N HIS A 155 1.85 13.89 -11.98
CA HIS A 155 0.90 14.66 -11.17
C HIS A 155 0.11 13.77 -10.18
N MET A 156 -0.11 12.49 -10.49
CA MET A 156 -0.78 11.54 -9.60
C MET A 156 -0.01 11.32 -8.28
N ALA A 157 1.27 11.71 -8.24
CA ALA A 157 2.06 11.74 -7.01
C ALA A 157 1.43 12.62 -5.92
N THR A 158 0.70 13.69 -6.28
CA THR A 158 0.03 14.61 -5.34
C THR A 158 -1.17 13.99 -4.63
N TRP A 159 -1.69 12.87 -5.10
CA TRP A 159 -2.94 12.28 -4.64
C TRP A 159 -2.87 11.79 -3.20
N ARG A 160 -4.01 11.82 -2.54
CA ARG A 160 -4.14 11.36 -1.15
C ARG A 160 -3.75 9.89 -1.01
N GLY A 161 -3.13 9.57 0.13
CA GLY A 161 -2.69 8.20 0.45
C GLY A 161 -1.32 7.84 -0.07
N ASN A 162 -0.65 8.72 -0.84
CA ASN A 162 0.74 8.56 -1.20
C ASN A 162 1.65 9.04 -0.07
N SER A 163 2.76 8.34 0.13
CA SER A 163 3.91 8.78 0.89
C SER A 163 5.00 9.21 -0.06
N TYR A 164 5.95 10.01 0.41
CA TYR A 164 7.01 10.55 -0.43
C TYR A 164 8.39 10.16 0.10
N TRP A 165 9.24 9.81 -0.81
CA TRP A 165 10.68 9.75 -0.60
C TRP A 165 11.33 10.86 -1.40
N PHE A 166 12.31 11.55 -0.79
CA PHE A 166 13.09 12.60 -1.43
C PHE A 166 14.56 12.24 -1.43
N GLY A 167 15.16 12.20 -2.60
CA GLY A 167 16.59 12.00 -2.77
C GLY A 167 17.40 13.26 -2.44
N GLU A 168 18.68 13.06 -2.14
CA GLU A 168 19.64 14.16 -1.90
C GLU A 168 19.90 14.99 -3.16
N ASP A 169 19.68 14.39 -4.33
CA ASP A 169 19.78 15.03 -5.65
C ASP A 169 18.54 15.85 -6.03
N GLY A 170 17.59 16.00 -5.13
CA GLY A 170 16.33 16.69 -5.37
C GLY A 170 15.27 15.84 -6.09
N SER A 171 15.52 14.56 -6.32
CA SER A 171 14.52 13.64 -6.85
C SER A 171 13.40 13.35 -5.85
N ALA A 172 12.24 12.94 -6.33
CA ALA A 172 11.13 12.47 -5.52
C ALA A 172 10.52 11.18 -6.08
N VAL A 173 10.04 10.32 -5.19
CA VAL A 173 9.24 9.15 -5.52
C VAL A 173 8.00 9.14 -4.64
N ALA A 174 6.83 9.17 -5.26
CA ALA A 174 5.58 8.90 -4.57
C ALA A 174 5.33 7.39 -4.53
N TYR A 175 4.93 6.89 -3.38
CA TYR A 175 4.72 5.45 -3.20
C TYR A 175 3.63 5.15 -2.18
N ARG A 176 3.07 3.93 -2.26
CA ARG A 176 2.18 3.36 -1.24
C ARG A 176 2.72 2.03 -0.78
N VAL A 177 2.67 1.79 0.53
CA VAL A 177 3.06 0.49 1.09
C VAL A 177 1.82 -0.35 1.34
N ARG A 178 1.77 -1.53 0.75
CA ARG A 178 0.73 -2.53 0.98
C ARG A 178 1.35 -3.91 1.09
N ASP A 179 1.01 -4.62 2.16
CA ASP A 179 1.47 -6.00 2.42
C ASP A 179 3.01 -6.16 2.33
N GLY A 180 3.77 -5.12 2.74
CA GLY A 180 5.23 -5.10 2.72
C GLY A 180 5.86 -4.76 1.36
N VAL A 181 5.05 -4.39 0.37
CA VAL A 181 5.51 -3.92 -0.94
C VAL A 181 5.30 -2.41 -1.05
N ALA A 182 6.33 -1.67 -1.43
CA ALA A 182 6.28 -0.24 -1.73
C ALA A 182 6.08 -0.07 -3.24
N PHE A 183 4.84 0.23 -3.65
CA PHE A 183 4.49 0.49 -5.05
C PHE A 183 4.71 1.96 -5.37
N THR A 184 5.48 2.27 -6.42
CA THR A 184 5.62 3.64 -6.91
C THR A 184 4.41 4.07 -7.74
N VAL A 185 4.19 5.38 -7.83
CA VAL A 185 3.19 6.00 -8.70
C VAL A 185 3.91 6.56 -9.92
N GLY A 186 4.02 5.76 -10.96
CA GLY A 186 4.76 6.13 -12.17
C GLY A 186 6.28 6.16 -11.97
N ASP A 187 6.95 6.93 -12.82
CA ASP A 187 8.39 7.14 -12.79
C ASP A 187 8.83 7.92 -11.55
N PRO A 188 10.09 7.73 -11.08
CA PRO A 188 10.73 8.70 -10.22
C PRO A 188 10.72 10.09 -10.85
N ILE A 189 10.32 11.11 -10.09
CA ILE A 189 10.29 12.51 -10.54
C ILE A 189 11.71 13.04 -10.40
N THR A 190 12.46 13.03 -11.51
CA THR A 190 13.91 13.31 -11.48
C THR A 190 14.45 13.52 -12.89
N LYS A 191 15.61 14.21 -12.96
CA LYS A 191 16.43 14.25 -14.19
C LYS A 191 17.43 13.09 -14.29
N ASN A 192 17.57 12.26 -13.24
CA ASN A 192 18.48 11.10 -13.20
C ASN A 192 17.76 9.84 -12.71
N PRO A 193 16.99 9.15 -13.56
CA PRO A 193 16.24 7.95 -13.19
C PRO A 193 17.11 6.86 -12.56
N ALA A 194 18.31 6.64 -13.08
CA ALA A 194 19.18 5.55 -12.61
C ALA A 194 19.66 5.74 -11.16
N ALA A 195 19.94 6.98 -10.74
CA ALA A 195 20.32 7.28 -9.37
C ALA A 195 19.10 7.16 -8.43
N ALA A 196 17.96 7.74 -8.81
CA ALA A 196 16.73 7.73 -8.03
C ALA A 196 16.21 6.31 -7.77
N VAL A 197 16.20 5.45 -8.80
CA VAL A 197 15.78 4.04 -8.69
C VAL A 197 16.62 3.30 -7.65
N ARG A 198 17.96 3.41 -7.70
CA ARG A 198 18.84 2.74 -6.75
C ARG A 198 18.67 3.25 -5.33
N ALA A 199 18.60 4.57 -5.18
CA ALA A 199 18.48 5.21 -3.86
C ALA A 199 17.12 4.89 -3.22
N PHE A 200 16.03 4.92 -3.98
CA PHE A 200 14.71 4.53 -3.49
C PHE A 200 14.64 3.04 -3.14
N ALA A 201 15.25 2.16 -3.93
CA ALA A 201 15.30 0.74 -3.61
C ALA A 201 16.08 0.49 -2.30
N ALA A 202 17.20 1.18 -2.07
CA ALA A 202 17.95 1.10 -0.82
C ALA A 202 17.11 1.61 0.38
N PHE A 203 16.38 2.71 0.20
CA PHE A 203 15.43 3.23 1.20
C PHE A 203 14.35 2.21 1.54
N CYS A 204 13.71 1.58 0.54
CA CYS A 204 12.72 0.53 0.77
C CYS A 204 13.30 -0.64 1.55
N ASN A 205 14.50 -1.11 1.17
CA ASN A 205 15.17 -2.22 1.86
C ASN A 205 15.47 -1.87 3.33
N SER A 206 15.89 -0.63 3.63
CA SER A 206 16.10 -0.19 5.01
C SER A 206 14.81 -0.14 5.82
N GLY A 207 13.67 0.17 5.18
CA GLY A 207 12.33 0.13 5.75
C GLY A 207 11.72 -1.28 5.85
N GLY A 208 12.40 -2.29 5.31
CA GLY A 208 11.92 -3.67 5.24
C GLY A 208 10.77 -3.86 4.24
N TRP A 209 10.71 -3.04 3.21
CA TRP A 209 9.75 -3.14 2.10
C TRP A 209 10.40 -3.70 0.85
N THR A 210 9.63 -4.43 0.06
CA THR A 210 10.02 -4.82 -1.29
C THR A 210 9.60 -3.70 -2.24
N PRO A 211 10.52 -3.01 -2.93
CA PRO A 211 10.14 -1.99 -3.89
C PRO A 211 9.53 -2.61 -5.16
N ALA A 212 8.48 -1.97 -5.68
CA ALA A 212 7.84 -2.32 -6.94
C ALA A 212 7.56 -1.03 -7.72
N PHE A 213 8.20 -0.88 -8.86
CA PHE A 213 8.01 0.26 -9.74
C PHE A 213 6.84 -0.02 -10.69
N TYR A 214 5.76 0.75 -10.55
CA TYR A 214 4.52 0.55 -11.29
C TYR A 214 4.31 1.65 -12.33
N SER A 215 3.93 1.28 -13.55
CA SER A 215 3.67 2.19 -14.69
C SER A 215 4.86 3.10 -15.01
N VAL A 216 6.06 2.52 -15.08
CA VAL A 216 7.28 3.24 -15.46
C VAL A 216 7.50 3.20 -16.97
N HIS A 217 8.07 4.28 -17.50
CA HIS A 217 8.43 4.43 -18.90
C HIS A 217 9.84 3.92 -19.20
N ASP A 218 10.23 3.98 -20.44
CA ASP A 218 11.44 3.29 -20.94
C ASP A 218 12.73 3.73 -20.26
N ASP A 219 12.90 5.00 -19.91
CA ASP A 219 14.13 5.50 -19.26
C ASP A 219 14.31 4.91 -17.84
N ALA A 220 13.24 4.95 -17.04
CA ALA A 220 13.27 4.34 -15.71
C ALA A 220 13.33 2.80 -15.81
N ALA A 221 12.60 2.20 -16.77
CA ALA A 221 12.64 0.77 -17.02
C ALA A 221 14.03 0.28 -17.42
N ALA A 222 14.75 1.01 -18.27
CA ALA A 222 16.13 0.69 -18.64
C ALA A 222 17.08 0.75 -17.44
N ALA A 223 16.91 1.74 -16.57
CA ALA A 223 17.68 1.85 -15.34
C ALA A 223 17.41 0.68 -14.38
N LEU A 224 16.15 0.25 -14.26
CA LEU A 224 15.76 -0.92 -13.48
C LEU A 224 16.34 -2.22 -14.04
N GLN A 225 16.27 -2.43 -15.35
CA GLN A 225 16.83 -3.61 -16.00
C GLN A 225 18.35 -3.69 -15.82
N THR A 226 19.05 -2.56 -15.93
CA THR A 226 20.51 -2.48 -15.65
C THR A 226 20.84 -2.86 -14.20
N ALA A 227 19.92 -2.61 -13.27
CA ALA A 227 20.03 -3.00 -11.86
C ALA A 227 19.55 -4.44 -11.59
N GLY A 228 19.22 -5.24 -12.63
CA GLY A 228 18.82 -6.64 -12.51
C GLY A 228 17.33 -6.88 -12.20
N TRP A 229 16.47 -5.89 -12.40
CA TRP A 229 15.03 -6.02 -12.15
C TRP A 229 14.31 -6.67 -13.32
N ALA A 230 13.30 -7.50 -13.01
CA ALA A 230 12.38 -8.03 -14.00
C ALA A 230 11.39 -6.95 -14.46
N ARG A 231 11.04 -6.96 -15.75
CA ARG A 231 10.05 -6.07 -16.36
C ARG A 231 8.84 -6.87 -16.82
N MET A 232 7.65 -6.32 -16.58
CA MET A 232 6.40 -6.82 -17.12
C MET A 232 5.65 -5.67 -17.79
N PRO A 233 5.29 -5.76 -19.09
CA PRO A 233 4.49 -4.73 -19.74
C PRO A 233 3.07 -4.74 -19.14
N VAL A 234 2.56 -3.56 -18.79
CA VAL A 234 1.22 -3.38 -18.17
C VAL A 234 0.28 -2.55 -19.05
N GLY A 235 0.80 -1.82 -20.01
CA GLY A 235 0.02 -0.96 -20.90
C GLY A 235 0.89 -0.20 -21.89
N THR A 236 0.24 0.68 -22.62
CA THR A 236 0.90 1.58 -23.59
C THR A 236 0.28 2.96 -23.45
N ASP A 237 1.12 4.01 -23.40
CA ASP A 237 0.67 5.38 -23.44
C ASP A 237 0.41 5.81 -24.87
N SER A 238 -0.71 6.48 -25.10
CA SER A 238 -1.01 7.15 -26.35
C SER A 238 -0.68 8.63 -26.24
N VAL A 239 0.32 9.08 -26.96
CA VAL A 239 0.75 10.49 -26.97
C VAL A 239 0.25 11.16 -28.23
N ILE A 240 -0.38 12.34 -28.08
CA ILE A 240 -0.81 13.20 -29.18
C ILE A 240 0.08 14.45 -29.15
N ASP A 241 0.81 14.68 -30.24
CA ASP A 241 1.49 15.95 -30.44
C ASP A 241 0.46 16.98 -30.96
N VAL A 242 0.09 17.90 -30.05
CA VAL A 242 -1.00 18.85 -30.32
C VAL A 242 -0.65 19.83 -31.45
N PRO A 243 0.57 20.41 -31.55
CA PRO A 243 0.97 21.25 -32.69
C PRO A 243 0.76 20.60 -34.04
N ASP A 244 1.04 19.29 -34.15
CA ASP A 244 0.94 18.55 -35.42
C ASP A 244 -0.43 17.88 -35.63
N PHE A 245 -1.32 17.99 -34.65
CA PHE A 245 -2.64 17.36 -34.70
C PHE A 245 -3.60 18.11 -35.61
N THR A 246 -4.12 17.42 -36.64
CA THR A 246 -5.15 17.95 -37.53
C THR A 246 -6.32 17.00 -37.65
N LEU A 247 -7.50 17.53 -37.99
CA LEU A 247 -8.68 16.73 -38.33
C LEU A 247 -8.73 16.36 -39.82
N SER A 248 -7.72 16.70 -40.59
CA SER A 248 -7.66 16.41 -42.03
C SER A 248 -7.36 14.94 -42.33
N GLY A 249 -7.65 14.49 -43.55
CA GLY A 249 -7.36 13.14 -44.03
C GLY A 249 -8.45 12.10 -43.71
N ARG A 250 -8.36 10.94 -44.42
CA ARG A 250 -9.35 9.86 -44.33
C ARG A 250 -9.35 9.18 -42.94
N SER A 251 -8.20 9.03 -42.36
CA SER A 251 -8.04 8.41 -41.02
C SER A 251 -8.73 9.20 -39.89
N ARG A 252 -9.06 10.47 -40.09
CA ARG A 252 -9.73 11.35 -39.12
C ARG A 252 -11.20 11.60 -39.45
N GLN A 253 -11.78 10.85 -40.38
CA GLN A 253 -13.17 11.04 -40.82
C GLN A 253 -14.16 10.87 -39.70
N ASP A 254 -13.98 9.85 -38.83
CA ASP A 254 -14.88 9.55 -37.72
C ASP A 254 -14.88 10.68 -36.70
N LEU A 255 -13.69 11.23 -36.38
CA LEU A 255 -13.56 12.38 -35.47
C LEU A 255 -14.29 13.61 -36.02
N ARG A 256 -14.11 13.93 -37.32
CA ARG A 256 -14.83 15.04 -37.96
C ARG A 256 -16.35 14.84 -37.92
N THR A 257 -16.78 13.60 -38.19
CA THR A 257 -18.20 13.25 -38.14
C THR A 257 -18.77 13.45 -36.75
N ALA A 258 -18.05 13.01 -35.69
CA ALA A 258 -18.44 13.20 -34.30
C ALA A 258 -18.51 14.69 -33.91
N VAL A 259 -17.49 15.48 -34.27
CA VAL A 259 -17.46 16.94 -33.99
C VAL A 259 -18.62 17.65 -34.70
N ASN A 260 -18.83 17.38 -35.99
CA ASN A 260 -19.91 17.99 -36.78
C ASN A 260 -21.29 17.58 -36.27
N ARG A 261 -21.44 16.37 -35.76
CA ARG A 261 -22.68 15.89 -35.14
C ARG A 261 -22.92 16.60 -33.81
N ALA A 262 -21.90 16.69 -32.95
CA ALA A 262 -21.97 17.39 -31.67
C ALA A 262 -22.44 18.85 -31.86
N GLY A 263 -21.87 19.58 -32.83
CA GLY A 263 -22.30 20.94 -33.15
C GLY A 263 -23.75 21.03 -33.63
N ARG A 264 -24.23 20.07 -34.43
CA ARG A 264 -25.64 20.04 -34.87
C ARG A 264 -26.63 19.72 -33.77
N GLU A 265 -26.20 18.93 -32.80
CA GLU A 265 -26.99 18.57 -31.61
C GLU A 265 -26.85 19.60 -30.48
N GLY A 266 -26.22 20.76 -30.73
CA GLY A 266 -26.07 21.85 -29.78
C GLY A 266 -25.07 21.60 -28.65
N LEU A 267 -24.22 20.57 -28.79
CA LEU A 267 -23.22 20.26 -27.78
C LEU A 267 -22.04 21.23 -27.88
N SER A 268 -21.68 21.85 -26.75
CA SER A 268 -20.51 22.71 -26.62
C SER A 268 -19.55 22.13 -25.58
N ALA A 269 -18.25 22.26 -25.83
CA ALA A 269 -17.22 21.81 -24.90
C ALA A 269 -16.41 22.99 -24.39
N SER A 270 -16.22 23.07 -23.08
CA SER A 270 -15.46 24.13 -22.42
C SER A 270 -14.28 23.58 -21.64
N TRP A 271 -13.13 24.27 -21.76
CA TRP A 271 -11.94 24.02 -20.97
C TRP A 271 -11.95 24.90 -19.74
N THR A 272 -11.99 24.30 -18.54
CA THR A 272 -12.24 25.01 -17.29
C THR A 272 -11.48 24.38 -16.11
N SER A 273 -11.63 24.93 -14.90
CA SER A 273 -11.26 24.26 -13.66
C SER A 273 -12.53 23.87 -12.89
N TYR A 274 -12.44 22.94 -11.94
CA TYR A 274 -13.60 22.56 -11.12
C TYR A 274 -14.19 23.76 -10.35
N ALA A 275 -13.34 24.67 -9.89
CA ALA A 275 -13.76 25.87 -9.17
C ALA A 275 -14.59 26.84 -10.03
N ASP A 276 -14.28 26.91 -11.34
CA ASP A 276 -14.92 27.83 -12.28
C ASP A 276 -16.20 27.26 -12.91
N VAL A 277 -16.48 25.97 -12.74
CA VAL A 277 -17.73 25.35 -13.21
C VAL A 277 -18.92 25.91 -12.41
N ALA A 278 -19.99 26.26 -13.09
CA ALA A 278 -21.22 26.74 -12.46
C ALA A 278 -21.78 25.69 -11.46
N PRO A 279 -22.37 26.12 -10.31
CA PRO A 279 -22.78 25.17 -9.25
C PRO A 279 -23.75 24.08 -9.73
N HIS A 280 -24.69 24.38 -10.61
CA HIS A 280 -25.66 23.43 -11.14
C HIS A 280 -24.99 22.36 -12.06
N LEU A 281 -23.94 22.75 -12.81
CA LEU A 281 -23.14 21.81 -13.61
C LEU A 281 -22.22 20.96 -12.72
N ARG A 282 -21.66 21.53 -11.64
CA ARG A 282 -20.89 20.76 -10.65
C ARG A 282 -21.72 19.63 -10.04
N ALA A 283 -22.96 19.90 -9.63
CA ALA A 283 -23.84 18.87 -9.09
C ALA A 283 -24.09 17.73 -10.09
N GLN A 284 -24.18 18.04 -11.39
CA GLN A 284 -24.29 17.02 -12.43
C GLN A 284 -22.99 16.22 -12.59
N ILE A 285 -21.82 16.86 -12.57
CA ILE A 285 -20.50 16.18 -12.62
C ILE A 285 -20.36 15.24 -11.42
N GLU A 286 -20.70 15.66 -10.22
CA GLU A 286 -20.68 14.83 -9.01
C GLU A 286 -21.59 13.60 -9.18
N THR A 287 -22.81 13.80 -9.72
CA THR A 287 -23.75 12.71 -10.01
C THR A 287 -23.20 11.74 -11.03
N LEU A 288 -22.56 12.22 -12.10
CA LEU A 288 -21.93 11.36 -13.11
C LEU A 288 -20.77 10.54 -12.53
N CYS A 289 -19.95 11.14 -11.66
CA CYS A 289 -18.86 10.43 -10.99
C CYS A 289 -19.40 9.36 -10.03
N ALA A 290 -20.40 9.67 -9.20
CA ALA A 290 -21.04 8.73 -8.30
C ALA A 290 -21.71 7.57 -9.07
N GLY A 291 -22.51 7.86 -10.10
CA GLY A 291 -23.17 6.84 -10.92
C GLY A 291 -22.20 5.91 -11.66
N TRP A 292 -21.01 6.40 -11.99
CA TRP A 292 -19.98 5.55 -12.59
C TRP A 292 -19.40 4.54 -11.60
N VAL A 293 -19.27 4.92 -10.33
CA VAL A 293 -18.82 4.05 -9.24
C VAL A 293 -19.89 3.01 -8.92
N ASP A 294 -21.15 3.45 -8.75
CA ASP A 294 -22.28 2.56 -8.42
C ASP A 294 -22.55 1.51 -9.48
N GLY A 295 -22.30 1.83 -10.75
CA GLY A 295 -22.42 0.88 -11.87
C GLY A 295 -21.33 -0.20 -11.92
N ARG A 296 -20.35 -0.15 -11.03
CA ARG A 296 -19.25 -1.12 -10.93
C ARG A 296 -19.27 -1.77 -9.56
N GLN A 297 -19.11 -3.10 -9.52
CA GLN A 297 -19.07 -3.86 -8.27
C GLN A 297 -17.77 -3.68 -7.46
N LEU A 298 -16.86 -2.81 -7.89
CA LEU A 298 -15.58 -2.56 -7.27
C LEU A 298 -15.43 -1.07 -6.95
N PRO A 299 -14.86 -0.71 -5.77
CA PRO A 299 -14.55 0.67 -5.45
C PRO A 299 -13.53 1.27 -6.44
N GLU A 300 -13.51 2.60 -6.55
CA GLU A 300 -12.47 3.29 -7.33
C GLU A 300 -11.07 2.87 -6.88
N MET A 301 -10.20 2.61 -7.82
CA MET A 301 -8.85 2.11 -7.52
C MET A 301 -7.98 3.15 -6.80
N GLY A 302 -8.24 4.45 -6.99
CA GLY A 302 -7.63 5.53 -6.22
C GLY A 302 -6.09 5.57 -6.19
N PHE A 303 -5.43 4.82 -7.07
CA PHE A 303 -3.97 4.75 -7.14
C PHE A 303 -3.45 5.33 -8.46
N THR A 304 -4.00 4.89 -9.58
CA THR A 304 -3.66 5.36 -10.93
C THR A 304 -4.91 5.67 -11.74
N LEU A 305 -6.03 5.87 -11.08
CA LEU A 305 -7.29 6.32 -11.65
C LEU A 305 -7.89 7.33 -10.68
N GLY A 306 -8.06 8.57 -11.13
CA GLY A 306 -8.67 9.64 -10.37
C GLY A 306 -10.18 9.50 -10.22
N GLY A 307 -10.70 10.16 -9.21
CA GLY A 307 -12.12 10.31 -8.92
C GLY A 307 -12.49 11.76 -8.69
N LEU A 308 -13.63 11.97 -8.05
CA LEU A 308 -14.15 13.32 -7.77
C LEU A 308 -13.18 14.18 -6.95
N ASN A 309 -12.46 13.57 -6.02
CA ASN A 309 -11.52 14.30 -5.15
C ASN A 309 -10.34 14.92 -5.92
N GLU A 310 -9.91 14.27 -6.98
CA GLU A 310 -8.79 14.71 -7.80
C GLU A 310 -9.19 15.81 -8.78
N LEU A 311 -10.48 15.88 -9.16
CA LEU A 311 -11.03 16.96 -9.99
C LEU A 311 -10.96 18.33 -9.30
N ILE A 312 -10.97 18.35 -7.96
CA ILE A 312 -11.00 19.60 -7.15
C ILE A 312 -9.60 20.27 -7.12
N ASP A 313 -8.53 19.56 -7.49
CA ASP A 313 -7.19 20.14 -7.50
C ASP A 313 -7.14 21.36 -8.45
N PRO A 314 -6.70 22.55 -7.99
CA PRO A 314 -6.70 23.77 -8.80
C PRO A 314 -5.75 23.71 -10.02
N GLU A 315 -4.77 22.82 -10.02
CA GLU A 315 -3.87 22.61 -11.16
C GLU A 315 -4.50 21.70 -12.23
N VAL A 316 -5.53 20.92 -11.89
CA VAL A 316 -6.25 20.04 -12.81
C VAL A 316 -7.22 20.84 -13.68
N ARG A 317 -7.30 20.51 -14.96
CA ARG A 317 -8.26 21.08 -15.89
C ARG A 317 -9.33 20.07 -16.27
N LEU A 318 -10.51 20.59 -16.52
CA LEU A 318 -11.65 19.84 -17.00
C LEU A 318 -12.01 20.21 -18.43
N MET A 319 -12.39 19.23 -19.23
CA MET A 319 -13.17 19.46 -20.43
C MET A 319 -14.60 19.00 -20.12
N VAL A 320 -15.55 19.91 -20.17
CA VAL A 320 -16.95 19.65 -19.89
C VAL A 320 -17.77 19.89 -21.14
N ALA A 321 -18.52 18.88 -21.59
CA ALA A 321 -19.42 19.00 -22.72
C ALA A 321 -20.87 19.11 -22.25
N VAL A 322 -21.54 20.20 -22.63
CA VAL A 322 -22.92 20.52 -22.25
C VAL A 322 -23.78 20.79 -23.49
N ASP A 323 -25.08 20.51 -23.40
CA ASP A 323 -26.06 20.89 -24.43
C ASP A 323 -26.67 22.29 -24.16
N ALA A 324 -27.61 22.69 -25.00
CA ALA A 324 -28.29 23.98 -24.91
C ALA A 324 -29.19 24.12 -23.66
N GLU A 325 -29.55 23.02 -23.04
CA GLU A 325 -30.36 22.92 -21.80
C GLU A 325 -29.47 22.81 -20.53
N ASP A 326 -28.18 23.13 -20.63
CA ASP A 326 -27.20 23.00 -19.52
C ASP A 326 -27.09 21.59 -18.94
N ARG A 327 -27.30 20.56 -19.73
CA ARG A 327 -27.08 19.18 -19.31
C ARG A 327 -25.65 18.76 -19.62
N VAL A 328 -24.96 18.20 -18.62
CA VAL A 328 -23.61 17.66 -18.77
C VAL A 328 -23.66 16.27 -19.42
N HIS A 329 -23.10 16.16 -20.61
CA HIS A 329 -22.97 14.91 -21.35
C HIS A 329 -21.67 14.16 -21.02
N VAL A 330 -20.60 14.92 -20.88
CA VAL A 330 -19.23 14.35 -20.66
C VAL A 330 -18.44 15.29 -19.75
N VAL A 331 -17.65 14.69 -18.89
CA VAL A 331 -16.55 15.37 -18.21
C VAL A 331 -15.29 14.52 -18.32
N THR A 332 -14.17 15.17 -18.64
CA THR A 332 -12.84 14.59 -18.57
C THR A 332 -11.93 15.48 -17.74
N SER A 333 -10.98 14.88 -17.01
CA SER A 333 -9.95 15.62 -16.27
C SER A 333 -8.58 15.45 -16.91
N TRP A 334 -7.77 16.48 -16.76
CA TRP A 334 -6.48 16.60 -17.40
C TRP A 334 -5.46 17.06 -16.37
N LEU A 335 -4.47 16.22 -16.15
CA LEU A 335 -3.39 16.43 -15.19
C LEU A 335 -2.23 17.16 -15.86
N PRO A 336 -1.68 18.23 -15.24
CA PRO A 336 -0.60 19.00 -15.85
C PRO A 336 0.72 18.22 -15.85
N ARG A 337 1.53 18.45 -16.88
CA ARG A 337 2.88 17.93 -17.03
C ARG A 337 3.86 19.10 -17.15
N TYR A 338 4.88 19.11 -16.30
CA TYR A 338 5.83 20.22 -16.22
C TYR A 338 7.25 19.75 -16.55
N ARG A 339 7.99 20.60 -17.26
CA ARG A 339 9.41 20.43 -17.50
C ARG A 339 10.09 21.80 -17.32
N ASP A 340 11.11 21.86 -16.46
CA ASP A 340 11.88 23.08 -16.17
C ASP A 340 10.99 24.31 -15.82
N GLY A 341 9.93 24.08 -15.07
CA GLY A 341 8.97 25.12 -14.66
C GLY A 341 7.90 25.47 -15.70
N VAL A 342 7.97 24.88 -16.89
CA VAL A 342 7.04 25.17 -17.99
C VAL A 342 6.03 24.04 -18.13
N LEU A 343 4.75 24.39 -18.30
CA LEU A 343 3.70 23.43 -18.64
C LEU A 343 3.92 22.95 -20.08
N VAL A 344 4.19 21.66 -20.26
CA VAL A 344 4.52 21.05 -21.55
C VAL A 344 3.42 20.15 -22.11
N GLY A 345 2.39 19.85 -21.33
CA GLY A 345 1.29 19.01 -21.79
C GLY A 345 0.33 18.62 -20.67
N TRP A 346 -0.59 17.74 -21.02
CA TRP A 346 -1.64 17.26 -20.14
C TRP A 346 -1.80 15.74 -20.27
N THR A 347 -2.10 15.07 -19.16
CA THR A 347 -2.47 13.65 -19.14
C THR A 347 -3.96 13.53 -18.87
N LEU A 348 -4.69 12.86 -19.76
CA LEU A 348 -6.08 12.51 -19.54
C LEU A 348 -6.18 11.47 -18.41
N ASP A 349 -7.04 11.73 -17.42
CA ASP A 349 -7.25 10.85 -16.27
C ASP A 349 -8.70 10.39 -16.19
N VAL A 350 -9.57 11.23 -15.61
CA VAL A 350 -10.99 10.89 -15.47
C VAL A 350 -11.73 11.07 -16.79
N MET A 351 -12.52 10.06 -17.13
CA MET A 351 -13.47 10.09 -18.28
C MET A 351 -14.83 9.61 -17.76
N ARG A 352 -15.81 10.50 -17.71
CA ARG A 352 -17.18 10.15 -17.30
C ARG A 352 -18.17 10.66 -18.37
N ARG A 353 -19.07 9.80 -18.75
CA ARG A 353 -20.12 10.08 -19.72
C ARG A 353 -21.49 9.76 -19.15
N ASP A 354 -22.47 10.64 -19.37
CA ASP A 354 -23.88 10.33 -19.14
C ASP A 354 -24.27 9.09 -20.00
N PRO A 355 -24.91 8.07 -19.44
CA PRO A 355 -25.39 6.91 -20.21
C PRO A 355 -26.30 7.30 -21.38
N LYS A 356 -27.00 8.45 -21.26
CA LYS A 356 -27.90 8.98 -22.29
C LYS A 356 -27.21 10.00 -23.21
N ALA A 357 -25.91 10.24 -23.07
CA ALA A 357 -25.18 11.14 -23.94
C ALA A 357 -25.18 10.61 -25.39
N MET A 358 -25.18 11.53 -26.33
CA MET A 358 -25.11 11.21 -27.75
C MET A 358 -23.89 10.30 -28.08
N PRO A 359 -24.00 9.37 -29.04
CA PRO A 359 -22.87 8.60 -29.52
C PRO A 359 -21.76 9.52 -30.06
N GLY A 360 -20.52 9.32 -29.56
CA GLY A 360 -19.36 10.13 -29.97
C GLY A 360 -19.20 11.45 -29.19
N ALA A 361 -19.93 11.66 -28.09
CA ALA A 361 -19.75 12.83 -27.23
C ALA A 361 -18.43 12.80 -26.43
N MET A 362 -17.84 11.61 -26.23
CA MET A 362 -16.56 11.41 -25.55
C MET A 362 -15.39 11.57 -26.53
#